data_1026b4ca5477119272e6c99bdf1da4f4
#
_entry.id   1026b4ca5477119272e6c99bdf1da4f4
#
_cell.length_a   1.000
_cell.length_b   1.000
_cell.length_c   1.000
_cell.angle_alpha   90.00
_cell.angle_beta   90.00
_cell.angle_gamma   90.00
#
_symmetry.space_group_name_H-M   'P 1'
#
loop_
_entity.id
_entity.type
_entity.pdbx_description
1 polymer ?
#
loop_
_entity_poly.entity_id
_entity_poly.type
_entity_poly.pdbx_seq_one_letter_code
_entity_poly.pdbx_strand_id
1 'polypeptide(L)' 'MTTDKVLIFGQDLCPYTSGAREDFSRRKIPFEYINVLEDPEGLQRMLQHSNGRRHIPVIVEAGKVTIGFGGT' A
#
# COMPACT_ATOMS: atom_id res chain seq x y z
N MET A 1 -21.00 -5.40 5.74
CA MET A 1 -20.54 -4.60 5.16
C MET A 1 -19.18 -4.51 5.06
N THR A 2 -18.71 -4.22 4.14
CA THR A 2 -17.37 -4.21 3.90
C THR A 2 -16.79 -2.97 4.23
N THR A 3 -15.69 -2.97 4.86
CA THR A 3 -15.05 -1.79 5.09
C THR A 3 -14.14 -1.64 4.01
N ASP A 4 -14.19 -0.65 3.31
CA ASP A 4 -13.30 -0.38 2.24
C ASP A 4 -12.09 0.34 2.74
N LYS A 5 -11.42 -0.32 3.65
CA LYS A 5 -10.18 0.24 4.16
C LYS A 5 -9.13 0.22 3.06
N VAL A 6 -8.39 1.29 2.95
CA VAL A 6 -7.29 1.37 2.01
C VAL A 6 -6.16 0.46 2.49
N LEU A 7 -5.53 -0.26 1.56
CA LEU A 7 -4.37 -1.09 1.88
C LEU A 7 -3.14 -0.44 1.28
N ILE A 8 -2.10 -0.28 2.08
CA ILE A 8 -0.83 0.25 1.62
C ILE A 8 0.24 -0.81 1.83
N PHE A 9 0.76 -1.35 0.75
CA PHE A 9 1.82 -2.35 0.81
C PHE A 9 3.14 -1.65 0.53
N GLY A 10 4.09 -1.77 1.43
CA GLY A 10 5.37 -1.10 1.25
C GLY A 10 6.38 -1.52 2.28
N GLN A 11 7.35 -0.65 2.57
CA GLN A 11 8.35 -0.92 3.59
C GLN A 11 8.68 0.35 4.35
N ASP A 12 9.19 0.18 5.58
CA ASP A 12 9.34 1.31 6.50
C ASP A 12 10.32 2.36 6.00
N LEU A 13 11.38 1.94 5.34
CA LEU A 13 12.43 2.88 4.94
C LEU A 13 12.20 3.49 3.56
N CYS A 14 11.12 3.15 2.91
CA CYS A 14 10.82 3.73 1.60
C CYS A 14 10.15 5.09 1.78
N PRO A 15 10.76 6.18 1.33
CA PRO A 15 10.16 7.51 1.51
C PRO A 15 8.79 7.64 0.85
N TYR A 16 8.59 6.95 -0.26
CA TYR A 16 7.31 7.02 -0.95
C TYR A 16 6.23 6.26 -0.19
N THR A 17 6.60 5.16 0.47
CA THR A 17 5.66 4.46 1.35
C THR A 17 5.28 5.35 2.53
N SER A 18 6.26 5.98 3.15
CA SER A 18 5.99 6.89 4.27
C SER A 18 5.13 8.07 3.82
N GLY A 19 5.41 8.59 2.65
CA GLY A 19 4.62 9.69 2.10
C GLY A 19 3.16 9.30 1.91
N ALA A 20 2.92 8.11 1.40
CA ALA A 20 1.55 7.63 1.21
C ALA A 20 0.84 7.49 2.53
N ARG A 21 1.52 6.91 3.53
CA ARG A 21 0.92 6.74 4.86
C ARG A 21 0.58 8.09 5.48
N GLU A 22 1.47 9.05 5.36
CA GLU A 22 1.22 10.39 5.89
C GLU A 22 0.06 11.07 5.18
N ASP A 23 -0.01 10.91 3.87
CA ASP A 23 -1.06 11.55 3.09
C ASP A 23 -2.43 11.03 3.50
N PHE A 24 -2.58 9.71 3.58
CA PHE A 24 -3.87 9.14 3.97
C PHE A 24 -4.22 9.49 5.42
N SER A 25 -3.21 9.54 6.30
CA SER A 25 -3.45 9.94 7.68
C SER A 25 -3.91 11.38 7.76
N ARG A 26 -3.30 12.25 7.00
CA ARG A 26 -3.65 13.67 7.01
C ARG A 26 -5.07 13.87 6.50
N ARG A 27 -5.46 13.08 5.51
CA ARG A 27 -6.81 13.18 4.96
C ARG A 27 -7.82 12.40 5.78
N LYS A 28 -7.37 11.78 6.88
CA LYS A 28 -8.24 11.02 7.79
C LYS A 28 -8.94 9.87 7.09
N ILE A 29 -8.25 9.25 6.15
CA ILE A 29 -8.75 8.07 5.45
C ILE A 29 -8.16 6.84 6.12
N PRO A 30 -8.98 5.94 6.66
CA PRO A 30 -8.45 4.75 7.32
C PRO A 30 -7.72 3.85 6.34
N PHE A 31 -6.58 3.33 6.77
CA PHE A 31 -5.82 2.41 5.94
C PHE A 31 -5.15 1.36 6.81
N GLU A 32 -4.78 0.27 6.18
CA GLU A 32 -3.98 -0.75 6.81
C GLU A 32 -2.63 -0.77 6.09
N TYR A 33 -1.55 -0.68 6.85
CA TYR A 33 -0.21 -0.70 6.30
C TYR A 33 0.37 -2.11 6.43
N ILE A 34 0.88 -2.64 5.35
CA ILE A 34 1.49 -3.96 5.33
C ILE A 34 2.94 -3.82 4.92
N ASN A 35 3.85 -4.17 5.84
CA ASN A 35 5.28 -4.13 5.55
C ASN A 35 5.68 -5.43 4.88
N VAL A 36 5.89 -5.38 3.57
CA VAL A 36 6.12 -6.59 2.78
C VAL A 36 7.50 -7.18 2.99
N LEU A 37 8.41 -6.45 3.64
CA LEU A 37 9.70 -7.03 3.99
C LEU A 37 9.60 -7.97 5.17
N GLU A 38 8.65 -7.72 6.05
CA GLU A 38 8.50 -8.53 7.25
C GLU A 38 7.35 -9.51 7.17
N ASP A 39 6.47 -9.34 6.22
CA ASP A 39 5.27 -10.14 6.10
C ASP A 39 5.22 -10.84 4.75
N PRO A 40 5.68 -12.10 4.67
CA PRO A 40 5.69 -12.80 3.38
C PRO A 40 4.30 -12.97 2.77
N GLU A 41 3.28 -13.14 3.61
CA GLU A 41 1.93 -13.22 3.09
C GLU A 41 1.50 -11.88 2.52
N GLY A 42 1.92 -10.81 3.18
CA GLY A 42 1.64 -9.46 2.68
C GLY A 42 2.26 -9.24 1.31
N LEU A 43 3.49 -9.73 1.13
CA LEU A 43 4.13 -9.61 -0.17
C LEU A 43 3.35 -10.36 -1.23
N GLN A 44 2.87 -11.57 -0.92
CA GLN A 44 2.08 -12.32 -1.89
C GLN A 44 0.79 -11.60 -2.24
N ARG A 45 0.13 -11.02 -1.24
CA ARG A 45 -1.08 -10.24 -1.49
C ARG A 45 -0.78 -9.04 -2.39
N MET A 46 0.33 -8.35 -2.12
CA MET A 46 0.74 -7.23 -2.94
C MET A 46 0.94 -7.66 -4.39
N LEU A 47 1.63 -8.77 -4.59
CA LEU A 47 1.91 -9.24 -5.95
C LEU A 47 0.65 -9.63 -6.69
N GLN A 48 -0.35 -10.13 -5.97
CA GLN A 48 -1.63 -10.42 -6.60
C GLN A 48 -2.31 -9.16 -7.11
N HIS A 49 -2.25 -8.07 -6.32
CA HIS A 49 -2.85 -6.81 -6.73
C HIS A 49 -2.04 -6.14 -7.84
N SER A 50 -0.73 -6.28 -7.82
CA SER A 50 0.14 -5.56 -8.76
C SER A 50 0.49 -6.37 -9.99
N ASN A 51 -0.08 -7.57 -10.12
CA ASN A 51 0.22 -8.43 -11.25
C ASN A 51 1.68 -8.81 -11.31
N GLY A 52 2.27 -9.09 -10.16
CA GLY A 52 3.64 -9.55 -10.07
C GLY A 52 4.69 -8.45 -9.99
N ARG A 53 4.27 -7.20 -9.95
CA ARG A 53 5.23 -6.11 -9.85
C ARG A 53 5.64 -5.89 -8.41
N ARG A 54 6.95 -5.75 -8.20
CA ARG A 54 7.47 -5.51 -6.85
C ARG A 54 7.72 -4.04 -6.55
N HIS A 55 7.09 -3.18 -7.30
CA HIS A 55 7.25 -1.74 -7.11
C HIS A 55 6.41 -1.28 -5.92
N ILE A 56 7.00 -0.59 -4.97
CA ILE A 56 6.29 -0.11 -3.80
C ILE A 56 6.26 1.42 -3.80
N PRO A 57 5.27 2.00 -3.14
CA PRO A 57 4.14 1.31 -2.51
C PRO A 57 3.09 0.88 -3.52
N VAL A 58 2.34 -0.15 -3.16
CA VAL A 58 1.14 -0.54 -3.91
C VAL A 58 -0.04 -0.18 -3.03
N ILE A 59 -0.96 0.61 -3.55
CA ILE A 59 -2.08 1.15 -2.78
C ILE A 59 -3.36 0.62 -3.39
N VAL A 60 -4.20 0.01 -2.56
CA VAL A 60 -5.48 -0.54 -3.01
C VAL A 60 -6.60 0.25 -2.34
N GLU A 61 -7.43 0.91 -3.16
CA GLU A 61 -8.55 1.69 -2.66
C GLU A 61 -9.81 1.19 -3.31
N ALA A 62 -10.68 0.53 -2.55
CA ALA A 62 -11.97 0.08 -3.05
C ALA A 62 -11.84 -0.64 -4.39
N GLY A 63 -10.87 -1.53 -4.49
CA GLY A 63 -10.66 -2.30 -5.69
C GLY A 63 -9.78 -1.63 -6.74
N LYS A 64 -9.45 -0.36 -6.55
CA LYS A 64 -8.57 0.33 -7.48
C LYS A 64 -7.13 0.20 -7.00
N VAL A 65 -6.26 -0.26 -7.86
CA VAL A 65 -4.85 -0.48 -7.52
C VAL A 65 -4.00 0.61 -8.13
N THR A 66 -3.19 1.25 -7.30
CA THR A 66 -2.23 2.25 -7.75
C THR A 66 -0.84 1.77 -7.39
N ILE A 67 0.07 1.78 -8.34
CA ILE A 67 1.44 1.35 -8.09
C ILE A 67 2.32 2.58 -8.08
N GLY A 68 2.95 2.82 -6.92
CA GLY A 68 3.78 4.00 -6.73
C GLY A 68 3.02 5.13 -6.06
N PHE A 69 3.77 6.14 -5.62
CA PHE A 69 3.19 7.30 -4.97
C PHE A 69 4.18 8.44 -5.07
N GLY A 70 3.70 9.59 -5.55
CA GLY A 70 4.50 10.80 -5.50
C GLY A 70 5.72 10.81 -6.40
N GLY A 71 5.74 10.00 -7.44
CA GLY A 71 6.85 10.01 -8.37
C GLY A 71 7.62 8.72 -8.50
N THR A 72 7.18 7.68 -7.78
CA THR A 72 7.84 6.38 -7.96
C THR A 72 7.31 5.62 -9.13
#